data_ab081efcb635ff56f2e297af20b09654
#
_entry.id   ab081efcb635ff56f2e297af20b09654
#
_cell.length_a   1.000
_cell.length_b   1.000
_cell.length_c   1.000
_cell.angle_alpha   90.00
_cell.angle_beta   90.00
_cell.angle_gamma   90.00
#
_symmetry.space_group_name_H-M   'P 1'
#
loop_
_entity.id
_entity.type
_entity.pdbx_description
1 polymer ?
#
loop_
_entity_poly.entity_id
_entity_poly.type
_entity_poly.pdbx_seq_one_letter_code
_entity_poly.pdbx_strand_id
1 'polypeptide(L)'
;VFDIKIKSIFVATKILLNNNTIMKKLLLLTLLLCSAFLCQAQKDRIILGDEQTSEYFPILKDKKIAIFSNHTGMIGDKHLLDVLLENKFNVVAIFSPEHGFRGNADAGEHVSSSVDSKTGVPILSLYEGKDKKPSKASMQKFDILIIDIQDVGLRFYTYYITMCRLMDVCAEYNKKVLLLDRPNPNGHYVDGPILDMKYKSGVGWLPIPIVHGMTLGELALMVNGEGWLPGSRKCDLAVIKCKNYTHQTRYQLPIPPSPNLPNMKSIYLYPSTCFFEATPVSLGRGTSLPFQVYGHPNMTGYNYSFTPRSIPGAKNPPQLNKLCHGVDLSNMSDEEIWKRGVDLTYVIDAYRNLNLDDHFFRPFFELLVGRDYVRKMIKEGKSADEIKAMWKGDVEKFKAQRKPYLLYEE
;
A
#
# COMPACT_ATOMS: atom_id res chain seq x y z
N VAL A 1 21.89 -6.73 43.82
CA VAL A 1 21.15 -5.69 44.58
C VAL A 1 19.71 -5.56 44.03
N PHE A 2 19.47 -5.69 42.75
CA PHE A 2 18.14 -5.57 42.13
C PHE A 2 17.23 -6.78 42.45
N ASP A 3 17.81 -7.97 42.49
CA ASP A 3 17.07 -9.24 42.75
C ASP A 3 16.57 -9.39 44.20
N ILE A 4 17.27 -8.76 45.17
CA ILE A 4 16.87 -8.79 46.58
C ILE A 4 15.69 -7.84 46.85
N LYS A 5 15.62 -6.70 46.15
CA LYS A 5 14.50 -5.75 46.26
C LYS A 5 13.20 -6.32 45.66
N ILE A 6 13.28 -7.04 44.56
CA ILE A 6 12.09 -7.67 43.92
C ILE A 6 11.54 -8.80 44.85
N LYS A 7 12.40 -9.64 45.42
CA LYS A 7 11.96 -10.68 46.33
C LYS A 7 11.36 -10.11 47.63
N SER A 8 11.89 -9.00 48.16
CA SER A 8 11.31 -8.37 49.36
C SER A 8 9.96 -7.70 49.09
N ILE A 9 9.76 -7.12 47.91
CA ILE A 9 8.46 -6.58 47.48
C ILE A 9 7.44 -7.71 47.30
N PHE A 10 7.83 -8.84 46.71
CA PHE A 10 6.94 -10.01 46.55
C PHE A 10 6.54 -10.63 47.86
N VAL A 11 7.47 -10.72 48.82
CA VAL A 11 7.19 -11.24 50.19
C VAL A 11 6.31 -10.28 50.98
N ALA A 12 6.57 -8.98 50.93
CA ALA A 12 5.74 -7.95 51.57
C ALA A 12 4.31 -7.92 50.97
N THR A 13 4.19 -8.05 49.69
CA THR A 13 2.88 -8.11 48.99
C THR A 13 2.12 -9.40 49.37
N LYS A 14 2.84 -10.54 49.55
CA LYS A 14 2.25 -11.82 49.94
C LYS A 14 1.78 -11.81 51.38
N ILE A 15 2.48 -11.12 52.32
CA ILE A 15 2.10 -10.97 53.72
C ILE A 15 0.91 -10.01 53.89
N LEU A 16 0.89 -8.89 53.14
CA LEU A 16 -0.22 -7.92 53.12
C LEU A 16 -1.52 -8.51 52.51
N LEU A 17 -1.41 -9.38 51.50
CA LEU A 17 -2.55 -10.07 50.90
C LEU A 17 -3.18 -11.15 51.78
N ASN A 18 -2.43 -11.68 52.78
CA ASN A 18 -2.92 -12.81 53.59
C ASN A 18 -3.91 -12.39 54.65
N ASN A 19 -3.93 -11.12 55.10
CA ASN A 19 -4.71 -10.67 56.26
C ASN A 19 -5.79 -9.59 55.98
N ASN A 20 -6.03 -9.22 54.71
CA ASN A 20 -6.98 -8.14 54.46
C ASN A 20 -7.97 -8.49 53.33
N THR A 21 -9.19 -8.81 53.68
CA THR A 21 -10.30 -9.17 52.78
C THR A 21 -10.62 -8.05 51.78
N ILE A 22 -10.37 -6.78 52.16
CA ILE A 22 -10.60 -5.62 51.33
C ILE A 22 -9.56 -5.58 50.22
N MET A 23 -8.27 -5.85 50.52
CA MET A 23 -7.20 -5.87 49.50
C MET A 23 -7.39 -7.02 48.51
N LYS A 24 -7.86 -8.19 48.96
CA LYS A 24 -8.20 -9.31 48.06
C LYS A 24 -9.34 -8.93 47.09
N LYS A 25 -10.37 -8.26 47.57
CA LYS A 25 -11.48 -7.77 46.76
C LYS A 25 -11.02 -6.70 45.76
N LEU A 26 -10.12 -5.76 46.18
CA LEU A 26 -9.55 -4.75 45.29
C LEU A 26 -8.69 -5.37 44.18
N LEU A 27 -7.84 -6.34 44.53
CA LEU A 27 -7.01 -7.05 43.54
C LEU A 27 -7.87 -7.84 42.51
N LEU A 28 -8.92 -8.48 43.00
CA LEU A 28 -9.87 -9.22 42.15
C LEU A 28 -10.61 -8.28 41.23
N LEU A 29 -11.03 -7.09 41.70
CA LEU A 29 -11.69 -6.08 40.93
C LEU A 29 -10.75 -5.48 39.86
N THR A 30 -9.47 -5.25 40.22
CA THR A 30 -8.45 -4.76 39.27
C THR A 30 -8.16 -5.80 38.18
N LEU A 31 -8.06 -7.09 38.53
CA LEU A 31 -7.89 -8.19 37.60
C LEU A 31 -9.12 -8.34 36.68
N LEU A 32 -10.34 -8.20 37.21
CA LEU A 32 -11.57 -8.20 36.40
C LEU A 32 -11.65 -6.99 35.46
N LEU A 33 -11.28 -5.80 35.94
CA LEU A 33 -11.19 -4.61 35.09
C LEU A 33 -10.11 -4.76 34.00
N CYS A 34 -8.92 -5.21 34.34
CA CYS A 34 -7.87 -5.49 33.35
C CYS A 34 -8.29 -6.57 32.36
N SER A 35 -8.95 -7.64 32.78
CA SER A 35 -9.47 -8.66 31.86
C SER A 35 -10.59 -8.13 30.95
N ALA A 36 -11.47 -7.28 31.48
CA ALA A 36 -12.50 -6.60 30.68
C ALA A 36 -11.90 -5.64 29.66
N PHE A 37 -10.88 -4.85 30.04
CA PHE A 37 -10.14 -3.98 29.13
C PHE A 37 -9.39 -4.77 28.05
N LEU A 38 -8.74 -5.86 28.40
CA LEU A 38 -8.06 -6.75 27.45
C LEU A 38 -9.07 -7.41 26.48
N CYS A 39 -10.22 -7.82 26.97
CA CYS A 39 -11.29 -8.40 26.16
C CYS A 39 -11.89 -7.35 25.19
N GLN A 40 -12.08 -6.11 25.66
CA GLN A 40 -12.55 -5.00 24.83
C GLN A 40 -11.52 -4.64 23.75
N ALA A 41 -10.24 -4.49 24.12
CA ALA A 41 -9.16 -4.19 23.17
C ALA A 41 -9.00 -5.29 22.10
N GLN A 42 -9.23 -6.55 22.46
CA GLN A 42 -9.21 -7.65 21.51
C GLN A 42 -10.45 -7.65 20.59
N LYS A 43 -11.60 -7.17 21.05
CA LYS A 43 -12.83 -7.06 20.28
C LYS A 43 -12.76 -5.94 19.22
N ASP A 44 -12.01 -4.87 19.51
CA ASP A 44 -11.90 -3.70 18.66
C ASP A 44 -10.71 -3.77 17.67
N ARG A 45 -9.85 -4.80 17.78
CA ARG A 45 -8.73 -5.00 16.87
C ARG A 45 -9.24 -5.29 15.45
N ILE A 46 -8.65 -4.63 14.45
CA ILE A 46 -8.86 -4.98 13.05
C ILE A 46 -8.35 -6.41 12.83
N ILE A 47 -9.19 -7.23 12.20
CA ILE A 47 -8.84 -8.58 11.77
C ILE A 47 -8.74 -8.54 10.26
N LEU A 48 -7.55 -8.85 9.73
CA LEU A 48 -7.29 -8.85 8.30
C LEU A 48 -7.99 -10.02 7.61
N GLY A 49 -8.14 -9.96 6.30
CA GLY A 49 -8.72 -11.04 5.51
C GLY A 49 -7.95 -12.35 5.66
N ASP A 50 -6.63 -12.28 5.66
CA ASP A 50 -5.72 -13.44 5.78
C ASP A 50 -5.73 -14.10 7.16
N GLU A 51 -6.06 -13.36 8.22
CA GLU A 51 -6.19 -13.89 9.57
C GLU A 51 -7.44 -14.77 9.76
N GLN A 52 -8.43 -14.68 8.87
CA GLN A 52 -9.72 -15.36 8.98
C GLN A 52 -9.69 -16.74 8.30
N THR A 53 -8.75 -17.58 8.71
CA THR A 53 -8.52 -18.90 8.11
C THR A 53 -9.75 -19.80 8.08
N SER A 54 -10.63 -19.72 9.08
CA SER A 54 -11.90 -20.47 9.12
C SER A 54 -12.85 -20.12 7.96
N GLU A 55 -12.76 -18.88 7.42
CA GLU A 55 -13.63 -18.43 6.34
C GLU A 55 -13.15 -18.96 4.97
N TYR A 56 -11.83 -19.07 4.75
CA TYR A 56 -11.31 -19.40 3.44
C TYR A 56 -10.64 -20.78 3.32
N PHE A 57 -10.22 -21.43 4.38
CA PHE A 57 -9.67 -22.79 4.32
C PHE A 57 -10.65 -23.80 3.67
N PRO A 58 -11.95 -23.76 3.96
CA PRO A 58 -12.92 -24.62 3.25
C PRO A 58 -12.93 -24.40 1.73
N ILE A 59 -12.70 -23.18 1.26
CA ILE A 59 -12.64 -22.83 -0.18
C ILE A 59 -11.41 -23.46 -0.86
N LEU A 60 -10.31 -23.61 -0.10
CA LEU A 60 -9.01 -24.10 -0.59
C LEU A 60 -8.87 -25.61 -0.56
N LYS A 61 -9.80 -26.31 0.10
CA LYS A 61 -9.73 -27.76 0.26
C LYS A 61 -9.63 -28.47 -1.09
N ASP A 62 -8.69 -29.40 -1.21
CA ASP A 62 -8.43 -30.23 -2.39
C ASP A 62 -8.08 -29.44 -3.69
N LYS A 63 -7.65 -28.17 -3.55
CA LYS A 63 -7.24 -27.30 -4.66
C LYS A 63 -5.72 -27.20 -4.77
N LYS A 64 -5.24 -27.07 -6.02
CA LYS A 64 -3.90 -26.57 -6.31
C LYS A 64 -3.93 -25.06 -6.22
N ILE A 65 -3.14 -24.47 -5.33
CA ILE A 65 -3.19 -23.07 -4.98
C ILE A 65 -2.00 -22.34 -5.60
N ALA A 66 -2.26 -21.21 -6.25
CA ALA A 66 -1.26 -20.18 -6.51
C ALA A 66 -1.49 -19.02 -5.55
N ILE A 67 -0.42 -18.31 -5.17
CA ILE A 67 -0.53 -17.09 -4.36
C ILE A 67 0.10 -15.91 -5.11
N PHE A 68 -0.53 -14.74 -5.05
CA PHE A 68 0.06 -13.45 -5.39
C PHE A 68 0.26 -12.67 -4.09
N SER A 69 1.51 -12.57 -3.66
CA SER A 69 1.87 -11.98 -2.36
C SER A 69 3.31 -11.48 -2.37
N ASN A 70 3.69 -10.79 -1.32
CA ASN A 70 5.05 -10.38 -1.03
C ASN A 70 5.29 -10.42 0.50
N HIS A 71 6.38 -9.81 0.97
CA HIS A 71 6.77 -9.74 2.39
C HIS A 71 5.68 -9.15 3.32
N THR A 72 4.65 -8.49 2.80
CA THR A 72 3.55 -7.94 3.60
C THR A 72 2.44 -8.96 3.91
N GLY A 73 2.42 -10.12 3.24
CA GLY A 73 1.42 -11.17 3.40
C GLY A 73 1.63 -11.96 4.71
N MET A 74 1.52 -11.29 5.86
CA MET A 74 1.84 -11.84 7.17
C MET A 74 0.58 -12.02 8.03
N ILE A 75 0.43 -13.22 8.60
CA ILE A 75 -0.56 -13.58 9.63
C ILE A 75 0.21 -13.65 10.95
N GLY A 76 0.16 -12.59 11.75
CA GLY A 76 1.02 -12.45 12.91
C GLY A 76 2.51 -12.42 12.50
N ASP A 77 3.29 -13.38 12.98
CA ASP A 77 4.72 -13.55 12.71
C ASP A 77 5.03 -14.51 11.55
N LYS A 78 4.00 -15.12 10.93
CA LYS A 78 4.15 -16.09 9.85
C LYS A 78 3.63 -15.55 8.53
N HIS A 79 4.35 -15.82 7.44
CA HIS A 79 3.85 -15.52 6.10
C HIS A 79 2.68 -16.45 5.72
N LEU A 80 1.70 -15.96 4.97
CA LEU A 80 0.56 -16.74 4.47
C LEU A 80 1.00 -18.07 3.82
N LEU A 81 2.08 -18.05 3.03
CA LEU A 81 2.64 -19.26 2.41
C LEU A 81 3.00 -20.31 3.48
N ASP A 82 3.68 -19.91 4.54
CA ASP A 82 4.09 -20.83 5.61
C ASP A 82 2.85 -21.40 6.33
N VAL A 83 1.85 -20.55 6.61
CA VAL A 83 0.59 -20.97 7.24
C VAL A 83 -0.14 -21.99 6.36
N LEU A 84 -0.22 -21.78 5.07
CA LEU A 84 -0.86 -22.71 4.15
C LEU A 84 -0.13 -24.06 4.11
N LEU A 85 1.20 -24.06 4.02
CA LEU A 85 2.00 -25.29 3.99
C LEU A 85 1.94 -26.06 5.31
N GLU A 86 1.99 -25.40 6.47
CA GLU A 86 1.81 -26.00 7.79
C GLU A 86 0.44 -26.71 7.92
N ASN A 87 -0.59 -26.14 7.30
CA ASN A 87 -1.93 -26.72 7.25
C ASN A 87 -2.12 -27.71 6.07
N LYS A 88 -1.02 -28.14 5.42
CA LYS A 88 -0.98 -29.17 4.37
C LYS A 88 -1.76 -28.80 3.09
N PHE A 89 -1.95 -27.50 2.82
CA PHE A 89 -2.49 -27.06 1.55
C PHE A 89 -1.48 -27.21 0.42
N ASN A 90 -1.97 -27.55 -0.77
CA ASN A 90 -1.14 -27.77 -1.96
C ASN A 90 -0.83 -26.44 -2.67
N VAL A 91 0.17 -25.69 -2.19
CA VAL A 91 0.64 -24.47 -2.84
C VAL A 91 1.66 -24.83 -3.91
N VAL A 92 1.32 -24.60 -5.18
CA VAL A 92 2.10 -25.03 -6.34
C VAL A 92 2.84 -23.91 -7.06
N ALA A 93 2.49 -22.64 -6.77
CA ALA A 93 3.10 -21.49 -7.42
C ALA A 93 2.97 -20.22 -6.58
N ILE A 94 3.94 -19.32 -6.73
CA ILE A 94 3.94 -17.97 -6.21
C ILE A 94 4.04 -17.02 -7.42
N PHE A 95 3.19 -16.00 -7.47
CA PHE A 95 3.38 -14.81 -8.29
C PHE A 95 3.85 -13.68 -7.39
N SER A 96 4.91 -13.01 -7.81
CA SER A 96 5.53 -11.94 -7.03
C SER A 96 5.38 -10.60 -7.74
N PRO A 97 5.03 -9.52 -7.03
CA PRO A 97 5.02 -8.17 -7.60
C PRO A 97 6.44 -7.61 -7.75
N GLU A 98 6.50 -6.35 -8.16
CA GLU A 98 7.69 -5.51 -8.03
C GLU A 98 8.27 -5.61 -6.61
N HIS A 99 9.58 -5.54 -6.47
CA HIS A 99 10.38 -5.79 -5.25
C HIS A 99 10.50 -7.26 -4.82
N GLY A 100 9.92 -8.22 -5.56
CA GLY A 100 10.08 -9.64 -5.31
C GLY A 100 9.27 -10.18 -4.13
N PHE A 101 9.22 -11.51 -4.00
CA PHE A 101 8.40 -12.18 -2.99
C PHE A 101 8.84 -11.89 -1.55
N ARG A 102 10.15 -11.76 -1.31
CA ARG A 102 10.72 -11.46 0.02
C ARG A 102 11.06 -9.97 0.20
N GLY A 103 10.72 -9.10 -0.76
CA GLY A 103 10.87 -7.64 -0.63
C GLY A 103 12.31 -7.11 -0.85
N ASN A 104 13.20 -7.88 -1.46
CA ASN A 104 14.63 -7.56 -1.56
C ASN A 104 15.04 -6.97 -2.92
N ALA A 105 14.14 -6.84 -3.90
CA ALA A 105 14.46 -6.33 -5.23
C ALA A 105 14.23 -4.81 -5.34
N ASP A 106 15.03 -4.14 -6.19
CA ASP A 106 14.85 -2.70 -6.46
C ASP A 106 13.59 -2.40 -7.28
N ALA A 107 13.13 -1.15 -7.24
CA ALA A 107 12.00 -0.69 -8.04
C ALA A 107 12.28 -0.88 -9.54
N GLY A 108 11.35 -1.53 -10.26
CA GLY A 108 11.49 -1.82 -11.71
C GLY A 108 12.38 -3.02 -12.04
N GLU A 109 12.96 -3.70 -11.05
CA GLU A 109 13.75 -4.91 -11.27
C GLU A 109 12.84 -6.08 -11.68
N HIS A 110 13.14 -6.72 -12.81
CA HIS A 110 12.41 -7.89 -13.29
C HIS A 110 12.77 -9.12 -12.46
N VAL A 111 11.78 -9.67 -11.78
CA VAL A 111 11.92 -10.96 -11.08
C VAL A 111 11.75 -12.09 -12.12
N SER A 112 12.85 -12.76 -12.44
CA SER A 112 12.82 -13.98 -13.25
C SER A 112 12.21 -15.14 -12.46
N SER A 113 11.72 -16.19 -13.17
CA SER A 113 11.25 -17.41 -12.52
C SER A 113 12.35 -18.01 -11.64
N SER A 114 12.02 -18.31 -10.41
CA SER A 114 12.93 -18.81 -9.37
C SER A 114 12.19 -19.74 -8.42
N VAL A 115 12.82 -20.12 -7.33
CA VAL A 115 12.22 -20.96 -6.28
C VAL A 115 12.36 -20.22 -4.96
N ASP A 116 11.31 -20.19 -4.14
CA ASP A 116 11.42 -19.65 -2.78
C ASP A 116 12.39 -20.52 -1.97
N SER A 117 13.49 -19.95 -1.52
CA SER A 117 14.58 -20.67 -0.87
C SER A 117 14.18 -21.34 0.44
N LYS A 118 13.14 -20.84 1.12
CA LYS A 118 12.66 -21.39 2.39
C LYS A 118 11.75 -22.59 2.20
N THR A 119 10.87 -22.55 1.20
CA THR A 119 9.78 -23.54 1.07
C THR A 119 9.91 -24.45 -0.14
N GLY A 120 10.77 -24.11 -1.11
CA GLY A 120 10.89 -24.84 -2.35
C GLY A 120 9.77 -24.58 -3.36
N VAL A 121 8.79 -23.73 -3.06
CA VAL A 121 7.67 -23.42 -3.95
C VAL A 121 8.16 -22.56 -5.13
N PRO A 122 7.80 -22.89 -6.38
CA PRO A 122 8.21 -22.11 -7.55
C PRO A 122 7.63 -20.70 -7.53
N ILE A 123 8.49 -19.70 -7.78
CA ILE A 123 8.09 -18.31 -8.06
C ILE A 123 8.02 -18.17 -9.58
N LEU A 124 6.83 -17.92 -10.10
CA LEU A 124 6.58 -17.77 -11.53
C LEU A 124 6.62 -16.29 -11.91
N SER A 125 7.25 -16.00 -13.04
CA SER A 125 7.31 -14.64 -13.55
C SER A 125 5.93 -14.16 -14.00
N LEU A 126 5.59 -12.89 -13.66
CA LEU A 126 4.41 -12.19 -14.17
C LEU A 126 4.65 -11.54 -15.55
N TYR A 127 5.89 -11.62 -16.04
CA TYR A 127 6.35 -10.89 -17.21
C TYR A 127 6.74 -11.82 -18.37
N GLU A 128 6.17 -13.03 -18.37
CA GLU A 128 6.34 -13.98 -19.47
C GLU A 128 5.51 -13.50 -20.67
N GLY A 129 6.19 -13.08 -21.74
CA GLY A 129 5.55 -12.67 -22.99
C GLY A 129 5.30 -11.16 -23.14
N LYS A 130 4.76 -10.78 -24.31
CA LYS A 130 4.57 -9.39 -24.73
C LYS A 130 3.57 -8.61 -23.87
N ASP A 131 2.60 -9.31 -23.25
CA ASP A 131 1.47 -8.69 -22.53
C ASP A 131 1.69 -8.62 -21.02
N LYS A 132 2.87 -8.99 -20.52
CA LYS A 132 3.16 -9.05 -19.07
C LYS A 132 2.12 -9.88 -18.31
N LYS A 133 1.77 -11.05 -18.83
CA LYS A 133 0.82 -12.02 -18.26
C LYS A 133 1.53 -13.35 -18.02
N PRO A 134 1.09 -14.16 -17.04
CA PRO A 134 1.53 -15.53 -16.87
C PRO A 134 1.27 -16.36 -18.14
N SER A 135 2.18 -17.29 -18.44
CA SER A 135 2.02 -18.18 -19.58
C SER A 135 0.86 -19.18 -19.39
N LYS A 136 0.33 -19.75 -20.50
CA LYS A 136 -0.66 -20.82 -20.45
C LYS A 136 -0.20 -21.99 -19.56
N ALA A 137 1.08 -22.36 -19.65
CA ALA A 137 1.67 -23.42 -18.84
C ALA A 137 1.63 -23.10 -17.34
N SER A 138 1.86 -21.82 -16.97
CA SER A 138 1.75 -21.35 -15.59
C SER A 138 0.30 -21.40 -15.12
N MET A 139 -0.67 -21.00 -15.96
CA MET A 139 -2.09 -20.99 -15.61
C MET A 139 -2.69 -22.39 -15.45
N GLN A 140 -2.13 -23.40 -16.09
CA GLN A 140 -2.57 -24.79 -15.95
C GLN A 140 -2.12 -25.48 -14.65
N LYS A 141 -1.18 -24.89 -13.91
CA LYS A 141 -0.61 -25.48 -12.69
C LYS A 141 -1.55 -25.43 -11.49
N PHE A 142 -2.48 -24.49 -11.43
CA PHE A 142 -3.31 -24.24 -10.26
C PHE A 142 -4.80 -24.15 -10.58
N ASP A 143 -5.64 -24.26 -9.56
CA ASP A 143 -7.09 -24.20 -9.63
C ASP A 143 -7.63 -22.86 -9.11
N ILE A 144 -6.98 -22.31 -8.09
CA ILE A 144 -7.38 -21.07 -7.41
C ILE A 144 -6.16 -20.18 -7.16
N LEU A 145 -6.32 -18.88 -7.38
CA LEU A 145 -5.34 -17.86 -7.04
C LEU A 145 -5.76 -17.12 -5.77
N ILE A 146 -4.90 -17.11 -4.76
CA ILE A 146 -5.05 -16.23 -3.60
C ILE A 146 -4.28 -14.94 -3.87
N ILE A 147 -4.92 -13.80 -3.59
CA ILE A 147 -4.29 -12.47 -3.58
C ILE A 147 -4.25 -12.00 -2.13
N ASP A 148 -3.03 -11.79 -1.63
CA ASP A 148 -2.76 -11.28 -0.29
C ASP A 148 -1.57 -10.34 -0.32
N ILE A 149 -1.83 -9.04 -0.40
CA ILE A 149 -0.81 -8.01 -0.54
C ILE A 149 -1.28 -6.68 0.01
N GLN A 150 -0.37 -5.92 0.66
CA GLN A 150 -0.68 -4.59 1.16
C GLN A 150 -0.53 -3.54 0.05
N ASP A 151 -1.64 -2.92 -0.35
CA ASP A 151 -1.67 -1.73 -1.20
C ASP A 151 -1.73 -0.45 -0.36
N VAL A 152 -1.48 0.71 -0.95
CA VAL A 152 -1.53 2.01 -0.28
C VAL A 152 -2.64 2.93 -0.81
N GLY A 153 -3.51 2.44 -1.68
CA GLY A 153 -4.70 3.14 -2.16
C GLY A 153 -4.44 4.25 -3.17
N LEU A 154 -3.34 4.16 -3.92
CA LEU A 154 -2.95 5.19 -4.89
C LEU A 154 -2.84 4.61 -6.30
N ARG A 155 -3.37 5.35 -7.29
CA ARG A 155 -3.38 4.93 -8.70
C ARG A 155 -2.01 4.57 -9.25
N PHE A 156 -0.96 5.25 -8.85
CA PHE A 156 0.41 4.99 -9.33
C PHE A 156 1.19 3.98 -8.45
N TYR A 157 0.57 3.43 -7.38
CA TYR A 157 1.11 2.28 -6.66
C TYR A 157 0.60 0.99 -7.32
N THR A 158 1.49 0.21 -7.93
CA THR A 158 1.15 -0.65 -9.08
C THR A 158 0.61 -2.04 -8.75
N TYR A 159 0.42 -2.39 -7.48
CA TYR A 159 -0.06 -3.74 -7.10
C TYR A 159 -1.46 -4.03 -7.61
N TYR A 160 -2.36 -3.04 -7.61
CA TYR A 160 -3.69 -3.20 -8.19
C TYR A 160 -3.63 -3.48 -9.70
N ILE A 161 -2.64 -2.96 -10.44
CA ILE A 161 -2.48 -3.23 -11.88
C ILE A 161 -2.15 -4.70 -12.09
N THR A 162 -1.27 -5.25 -11.26
CA THR A 162 -0.93 -6.67 -11.29
C THR A 162 -2.14 -7.53 -10.92
N MET A 163 -2.91 -7.13 -9.91
CA MET A 163 -4.18 -7.76 -9.56
C MET A 163 -5.13 -7.80 -10.76
N CYS A 164 -5.35 -6.68 -11.46
CA CYS A 164 -6.22 -6.62 -12.63
C CYS A 164 -5.76 -7.56 -13.75
N ARG A 165 -4.46 -7.65 -14.01
CA ARG A 165 -3.88 -8.58 -15.01
C ARG A 165 -4.09 -10.04 -14.61
N LEU A 166 -3.91 -10.36 -13.33
CA LEU A 166 -4.15 -11.70 -12.80
C LEU A 166 -5.65 -12.05 -12.83
N MET A 167 -6.53 -11.12 -12.47
CA MET A 167 -7.98 -11.30 -12.60
C MET A 167 -8.39 -11.57 -14.05
N ASP A 168 -7.83 -10.81 -15.01
CA ASP A 168 -8.12 -10.99 -16.43
C ASP A 168 -7.70 -12.38 -16.93
N VAL A 169 -6.47 -12.80 -16.63
CA VAL A 169 -6.00 -14.13 -17.07
C VAL A 169 -6.69 -15.26 -16.30
N CYS A 170 -7.06 -15.07 -15.04
CA CYS A 170 -7.87 -16.05 -14.30
C CYS A 170 -9.25 -16.19 -14.91
N ALA A 171 -9.90 -15.09 -15.34
CA ALA A 171 -11.16 -15.12 -16.05
C ALA A 171 -11.03 -15.86 -17.41
N GLU A 172 -9.95 -15.62 -18.16
CA GLU A 172 -9.67 -16.30 -19.44
C GLU A 172 -9.54 -17.83 -19.27
N TYR A 173 -8.92 -18.28 -18.16
CA TYR A 173 -8.69 -19.71 -17.89
C TYR A 173 -9.69 -20.32 -16.89
N ASN A 174 -10.81 -19.64 -16.58
CA ASN A 174 -11.83 -20.09 -15.63
C ASN A 174 -11.24 -20.47 -14.25
N LYS A 175 -10.29 -19.68 -13.76
CA LYS A 175 -9.70 -19.84 -12.42
C LYS A 175 -10.38 -18.92 -11.44
N LYS A 176 -10.67 -19.44 -10.25
CA LYS A 176 -11.18 -18.64 -9.14
C LYS A 176 -10.08 -17.73 -8.56
N VAL A 177 -10.46 -16.52 -8.22
CA VAL A 177 -9.63 -15.59 -7.44
C VAL A 177 -10.24 -15.42 -6.06
N LEU A 178 -9.41 -15.62 -5.03
CA LEU A 178 -9.72 -15.36 -3.64
C LEU A 178 -8.84 -14.22 -3.15
N LEU A 179 -9.44 -13.06 -2.88
CA LEU A 179 -8.71 -11.91 -2.36
C LEU A 179 -8.90 -11.82 -0.84
N LEU A 180 -7.80 -11.83 -0.11
CA LEU A 180 -7.74 -11.62 1.33
C LEU A 180 -7.46 -10.14 1.57
N ASP A 181 -8.52 -9.39 1.93
CA ASP A 181 -8.46 -7.94 1.92
C ASP A 181 -7.67 -7.36 3.10
N ARG A 182 -7.09 -6.18 2.87
CA ARG A 182 -6.28 -5.43 3.83
C ARG A 182 -6.73 -3.97 3.87
N PRO A 183 -6.62 -3.29 5.04
CA PRO A 183 -6.95 -1.88 5.16
C PRO A 183 -6.15 -1.01 4.19
N ASN A 184 -6.80 0.02 3.65
CA ASN A 184 -6.13 1.05 2.88
C ASN A 184 -5.70 2.20 3.82
N PRO A 185 -4.41 2.51 3.95
CA PRO A 185 -3.94 3.61 4.81
C PRO A 185 -4.40 4.99 4.34
N ASN A 186 -4.73 5.14 3.04
CA ASN A 186 -5.33 6.33 2.43
C ASN A 186 -6.83 6.15 2.14
N GLY A 187 -7.51 5.22 2.82
CA GLY A 187 -8.91 4.87 2.58
C GLY A 187 -9.91 5.97 2.94
N HIS A 188 -9.52 6.92 3.76
CA HIS A 188 -10.40 7.92 4.38
C HIS A 188 -10.74 9.11 3.49
N TYR A 189 -10.19 9.21 2.27
CA TYR A 189 -10.50 10.29 1.34
C TYR A 189 -10.35 9.86 -0.11
N VAL A 190 -10.91 10.66 -1.00
CA VAL A 190 -10.81 10.51 -2.46
C VAL A 190 -10.35 11.84 -3.02
N ASP A 191 -9.25 11.86 -3.80
CA ASP A 191 -8.72 13.10 -4.34
C ASP A 191 -7.83 12.88 -5.58
N GLY A 192 -7.61 13.95 -6.31
CA GLY A 192 -6.79 13.96 -7.52
C GLY A 192 -7.58 13.69 -8.80
N PRO A 193 -7.01 14.05 -9.95
CA PRO A 193 -7.69 13.91 -11.24
C PRO A 193 -7.91 12.44 -11.60
N ILE A 194 -9.09 12.15 -12.18
CA ILE A 194 -9.40 10.86 -12.78
C ILE A 194 -8.50 10.64 -14.00
N LEU A 195 -7.93 9.45 -14.14
CA LEU A 195 -7.11 9.09 -15.29
C LEU A 195 -7.90 9.22 -16.61
N ASP A 196 -7.44 10.07 -17.51
CA ASP A 196 -7.82 9.99 -18.91
C ASP A 196 -7.12 8.78 -19.54
N MET A 197 -7.91 7.87 -20.12
CA MET A 197 -7.40 6.59 -20.62
C MET A 197 -6.38 6.71 -21.76
N LYS A 198 -6.25 7.89 -22.40
CA LYS A 198 -5.13 8.16 -23.32
C LYS A 198 -3.75 8.12 -22.63
N TYR A 199 -3.71 8.31 -21.31
CA TYR A 199 -2.50 8.21 -20.46
C TYR A 199 -2.38 6.85 -19.75
N LYS A 200 -3.18 5.86 -20.14
CA LYS A 200 -3.07 4.50 -19.60
C LYS A 200 -1.64 3.98 -19.74
N SER A 201 -1.08 3.49 -18.64
CA SER A 201 0.33 3.10 -18.56
C SER A 201 0.59 2.10 -17.43
N GLY A 202 1.87 1.78 -17.21
CA GLY A 202 2.29 0.97 -16.07
C GLY A 202 2.10 1.64 -14.69
N VAL A 203 1.80 2.94 -14.63
CA VAL A 203 1.54 3.71 -13.39
C VAL A 203 0.13 4.28 -13.34
N GLY A 204 -0.74 3.89 -14.25
CA GLY A 204 -2.15 4.29 -14.30
C GLY A 204 -2.91 3.39 -15.26
N TRP A 205 -3.75 2.49 -14.74
CA TRP A 205 -4.40 1.45 -15.54
C TRP A 205 -5.92 1.59 -15.66
N LEU A 206 -6.55 2.15 -14.65
CA LEU A 206 -8.00 2.28 -14.52
C LEU A 206 -8.44 3.76 -14.50
N PRO A 207 -9.66 4.09 -14.93
CA PRO A 207 -10.20 5.45 -14.90
C PRO A 207 -10.61 5.85 -13.46
N ILE A 208 -9.62 5.89 -12.56
CA ILE A 208 -9.80 6.21 -11.13
C ILE A 208 -8.97 7.45 -10.75
N PRO A 209 -9.31 8.15 -9.65
CA PRO A 209 -8.52 9.26 -9.14
C PRO A 209 -7.16 8.80 -8.58
N ILE A 210 -6.28 9.74 -8.28
CA ILE A 210 -4.97 9.43 -7.68
C ILE A 210 -5.16 8.71 -6.36
N VAL A 211 -5.98 9.24 -5.47
CA VAL A 211 -6.39 8.61 -4.21
C VAL A 211 -7.81 8.12 -4.40
N HIS A 212 -8.02 6.81 -4.52
CA HIS A 212 -9.33 6.25 -4.83
C HIS A 212 -10.16 5.91 -3.60
N GLY A 213 -9.58 5.90 -2.40
CA GLY A 213 -10.28 5.68 -1.15
C GLY A 213 -10.96 4.30 -1.03
N MET A 214 -10.42 3.28 -1.69
CA MET A 214 -10.94 1.90 -1.67
C MET A 214 -9.86 0.94 -1.20
N THR A 215 -10.24 -0.16 -0.56
CA THR A 215 -9.33 -1.29 -0.36
C THR A 215 -9.06 -2.01 -1.68
N LEU A 216 -8.09 -2.90 -1.68
CA LEU A 216 -7.80 -3.70 -2.88
C LEU A 216 -8.97 -4.63 -3.23
N GLY A 217 -9.67 -5.16 -2.20
CA GLY A 217 -10.86 -5.99 -2.37
C GLY A 217 -12.02 -5.22 -3.00
N GLU A 218 -12.30 -4.02 -2.50
CA GLU A 218 -13.34 -3.13 -3.07
C GLU A 218 -13.02 -2.74 -4.51
N LEU A 219 -11.75 -2.40 -4.80
CA LEU A 219 -11.31 -2.07 -6.15
C LEU A 219 -11.45 -3.27 -7.10
N ALA A 220 -11.13 -4.48 -6.64
CA ALA A 220 -11.32 -5.71 -7.42
C ALA A 220 -12.81 -5.95 -7.75
N LEU A 221 -13.71 -5.73 -6.79
CA LEU A 221 -15.16 -5.81 -7.00
C LEU A 221 -15.61 -4.77 -8.03
N MET A 222 -15.12 -3.53 -7.92
CA MET A 222 -15.45 -2.46 -8.88
C MET A 222 -14.95 -2.78 -10.28
N VAL A 223 -13.70 -3.24 -10.43
CA VAL A 223 -13.13 -3.68 -11.72
C VAL A 223 -14.01 -4.75 -12.37
N ASN A 224 -14.43 -5.71 -11.57
CA ASN A 224 -15.31 -6.80 -12.03
C ASN A 224 -16.70 -6.27 -12.36
N GLY A 225 -17.31 -5.45 -11.48
CA GLY A 225 -18.64 -4.89 -11.65
C GLY A 225 -18.75 -3.97 -12.87
N GLU A 226 -17.85 -3.02 -13.02
CA GLU A 226 -17.80 -2.06 -14.13
C GLU A 226 -17.35 -2.69 -15.47
N GLY A 227 -16.90 -3.96 -15.48
CA GLY A 227 -16.43 -4.62 -16.69
C GLY A 227 -15.12 -4.02 -17.22
N TRP A 228 -14.23 -3.57 -16.35
CA TRP A 228 -12.97 -2.93 -16.74
C TRP A 228 -11.86 -3.93 -17.14
N LEU A 229 -12.09 -5.22 -16.97
CA LEU A 229 -11.19 -6.22 -17.54
C LEU A 229 -11.30 -6.25 -19.07
N PRO A 230 -10.22 -6.57 -19.81
CA PRO A 230 -10.21 -6.68 -21.27
C PRO A 230 -11.36 -7.52 -21.78
N GLY A 231 -12.08 -7.01 -22.80
CA GLY A 231 -13.27 -7.67 -23.34
C GLY A 231 -14.43 -7.79 -22.35
N SER A 232 -14.45 -6.96 -21.32
CA SER A 232 -15.47 -6.95 -20.24
C SER A 232 -15.64 -8.33 -19.56
N ARG A 233 -14.56 -9.12 -19.54
CA ARG A 233 -14.57 -10.42 -18.86
C ARG A 233 -14.94 -10.27 -17.38
N LYS A 234 -15.57 -11.27 -16.82
CA LYS A 234 -15.89 -11.36 -15.39
C LYS A 234 -15.02 -12.45 -14.76
N CYS A 235 -14.33 -12.09 -13.70
CA CYS A 235 -13.54 -13.01 -12.91
C CYS A 235 -14.43 -13.66 -11.84
N ASP A 236 -14.29 -14.98 -11.61
CA ASP A 236 -14.88 -15.64 -10.43
C ASP A 236 -14.08 -15.17 -9.20
N LEU A 237 -14.57 -14.11 -8.56
CA LEU A 237 -13.92 -13.40 -7.47
C LEU A 237 -14.67 -13.59 -6.16
N ALA A 238 -13.96 -14.00 -5.11
CA ALA A 238 -14.40 -13.95 -3.73
C ALA A 238 -13.46 -13.04 -2.92
N VAL A 239 -14.02 -12.23 -2.01
CA VAL A 239 -13.25 -11.34 -1.14
C VAL A 239 -13.53 -11.71 0.32
N ILE A 240 -12.47 -11.97 1.09
CA ILE A 240 -12.55 -12.09 2.55
C ILE A 240 -12.23 -10.71 3.12
N LYS A 241 -13.27 -10.01 3.56
CA LYS A 241 -13.15 -8.64 4.06
C LYS A 241 -12.55 -8.58 5.47
N CYS A 242 -11.89 -7.48 5.81
CA CYS A 242 -11.45 -7.20 7.17
C CYS A 242 -12.64 -7.10 8.14
N LYS A 243 -12.44 -7.46 9.42
CA LYS A 243 -13.41 -7.17 10.49
C LYS A 243 -12.93 -5.96 11.29
N ASN A 244 -13.86 -5.20 11.87
CA ASN A 244 -13.60 -4.01 12.69
C ASN A 244 -12.81 -2.91 11.94
N TYR A 245 -12.99 -2.79 10.64
CA TYR A 245 -12.39 -1.77 9.80
C TYR A 245 -13.49 -0.93 9.15
N THR A 246 -13.27 0.38 9.07
CA THR A 246 -14.06 1.35 8.31
C THR A 246 -13.11 2.23 7.51
N HIS A 247 -13.61 2.96 6.53
CA HIS A 247 -12.79 3.93 5.78
C HIS A 247 -12.24 5.05 6.67
N GLN A 248 -12.87 5.34 7.82
CA GLN A 248 -12.38 6.34 8.77
C GLN A 248 -11.24 5.84 9.65
N THR A 249 -10.95 4.54 9.64
CA THR A 249 -9.89 3.95 10.46
C THR A 249 -8.51 4.39 9.99
N ARG A 250 -7.71 4.96 10.88
CA ARG A 250 -6.30 5.33 10.63
C ARG A 250 -5.40 4.12 10.89
N TYR A 251 -5.32 3.24 9.90
CA TYR A 251 -4.56 2.00 10.03
C TYR A 251 -3.06 2.25 9.85
N GLN A 252 -2.30 1.90 10.86
CA GLN A 252 -0.83 1.92 10.83
C GLN A 252 -0.33 0.61 10.23
N LEU A 253 0.38 0.67 9.12
CA LEU A 253 0.96 -0.51 8.50
C LEU A 253 2.06 -1.10 9.38
N PRO A 254 1.94 -2.36 9.82
CA PRO A 254 2.96 -2.99 10.66
C PRO A 254 4.25 -3.30 9.88
N ILE A 255 4.15 -3.38 8.55
CA ILE A 255 5.25 -3.71 7.65
C ILE A 255 5.27 -2.68 6.53
N PRO A 256 6.42 -2.03 6.26
CA PRO A 256 6.57 -1.13 5.11
C PRO A 256 6.19 -1.82 3.80
N PRO A 257 5.31 -1.24 2.98
CA PRO A 257 4.83 -1.89 1.75
C PRO A 257 5.88 -1.87 0.63
N SER A 258 6.89 -1.03 0.74
CA SER A 258 8.01 -0.87 -0.20
C SER A 258 9.24 -0.34 0.53
N PRO A 259 10.46 -0.68 0.08
CA PRO A 259 11.70 -0.08 0.62
C PRO A 259 11.72 1.45 0.56
N ASN A 260 10.99 2.05 -0.39
CA ASN A 260 10.90 3.50 -0.54
C ASN A 260 9.69 4.14 0.19
N LEU A 261 8.86 3.35 0.86
CA LEU A 261 7.78 3.82 1.74
C LEU A 261 7.99 3.23 3.15
N PRO A 262 9.07 3.64 3.85
CA PRO A 262 9.51 2.98 5.07
C PRO A 262 8.63 3.26 6.30
N ASN A 263 7.76 4.25 6.23
CA ASN A 263 6.90 4.67 7.35
C ASN A 263 5.60 5.31 6.84
N MET A 264 4.65 5.54 7.77
CA MET A 264 3.35 6.12 7.43
C MET A 264 3.46 7.54 6.86
N LYS A 265 4.42 8.33 7.30
CA LYS A 265 4.65 9.70 6.80
C LYS A 265 4.95 9.69 5.30
N SER A 266 5.82 8.79 4.86
CA SER A 266 6.11 8.63 3.42
C SER A 266 4.86 8.21 2.63
N ILE A 267 4.02 7.33 3.19
CA ILE A 267 2.78 6.86 2.56
C ILE A 267 1.77 8.01 2.41
N TYR A 268 1.62 8.85 3.44
CA TYR A 268 0.69 9.98 3.42
C TYR A 268 1.15 11.12 2.51
N LEU A 269 2.46 11.35 2.38
CA LEU A 269 3.03 12.37 1.49
C LEU A 269 3.16 11.89 0.03
N TYR A 270 3.15 10.58 -0.20
CA TYR A 270 3.33 9.99 -1.52
C TYR A 270 2.33 10.51 -2.58
N PRO A 271 1.01 10.73 -2.28
CA PRO A 271 0.06 11.29 -3.24
C PRO A 271 0.50 12.62 -3.87
N SER A 272 1.27 13.41 -3.13
CA SER A 272 1.71 14.75 -3.53
C SER A 272 3.15 14.79 -4.02
N THR A 273 4.03 13.94 -3.48
CA THR A 273 5.46 13.96 -3.79
C THR A 273 5.87 13.03 -4.93
N CYS A 274 5.02 12.06 -5.30
CA CYS A 274 5.29 11.16 -6.43
C CYS A 274 5.49 11.90 -7.77
N PHE A 275 4.90 13.07 -7.95
CA PHE A 275 5.05 13.87 -9.17
C PHE A 275 6.50 14.25 -9.47
N PHE A 276 7.35 14.34 -8.46
CA PHE A 276 8.77 14.62 -8.63
C PHE A 276 9.52 13.51 -9.40
N GLU A 277 9.00 12.29 -9.48
CA GLU A 277 9.58 11.24 -10.33
C GLU A 277 9.63 11.63 -11.82
N ALA A 278 8.76 12.54 -12.22
CA ALA A 278 8.70 13.09 -13.57
C ALA A 278 9.39 14.46 -13.73
N THR A 279 10.30 14.81 -12.84
CA THR A 279 11.04 16.08 -12.81
C THR A 279 12.53 15.83 -12.57
N PRO A 280 13.39 16.84 -12.62
CA PRO A 280 14.78 16.73 -12.20
C PRO A 280 14.97 16.73 -10.65
N VAL A 281 13.93 17.03 -9.88
CA VAL A 281 13.98 17.18 -8.43
C VAL A 281 14.11 15.83 -7.74
N SER A 282 14.98 15.73 -6.74
CA SER A 282 15.03 14.58 -5.85
C SER A 282 13.86 14.62 -4.85
N LEU A 283 13.22 13.48 -4.63
CA LEU A 283 12.14 13.30 -3.66
C LEU A 283 12.60 12.49 -2.44
N GLY A 284 13.91 12.54 -2.16
CA GLY A 284 14.49 11.89 -0.99
C GLY A 284 14.83 10.41 -1.16
N ARG A 285 14.60 9.77 -2.31
CA ARG A 285 15.12 8.41 -2.55
C ARG A 285 16.63 8.42 -2.38
N GLY A 286 17.20 7.39 -1.74
CA GLY A 286 18.61 7.35 -1.39
C GLY A 286 18.98 8.13 -0.13
N THR A 287 17.98 8.52 0.68
CA THR A 287 18.11 9.10 2.03
C THR A 287 17.26 8.31 3.03
N SER A 288 17.29 8.70 4.31
CA SER A 288 16.37 8.18 5.34
C SER A 288 14.94 8.71 5.22
N LEU A 289 14.67 9.68 4.33
CA LEU A 289 13.38 10.38 4.20
C LEU A 289 12.81 10.33 2.76
N PRO A 290 12.70 9.13 2.13
CA PRO A 290 12.11 9.02 0.80
C PRO A 290 10.64 9.48 0.84
N PHE A 291 10.24 10.27 -0.17
CA PHE A 291 8.91 10.91 -0.30
C PHE A 291 8.54 11.90 0.81
N GLN A 292 9.46 12.23 1.69
CA GLN A 292 9.26 13.14 2.82
C GLN A 292 10.06 14.44 2.67
N VAL A 293 10.95 14.51 1.68
CA VAL A 293 11.72 15.70 1.33
C VAL A 293 11.73 15.89 -0.17
N TYR A 294 11.90 17.12 -0.64
CA TYR A 294 12.21 17.37 -2.06
C TYR A 294 13.27 18.45 -2.20
N GLY A 295 14.09 18.35 -3.23
CA GLY A 295 15.15 19.33 -3.46
C GLY A 295 15.99 19.05 -4.71
N HIS A 296 16.78 20.05 -5.06
CA HIS A 296 17.68 20.00 -6.21
C HIS A 296 18.94 20.83 -5.92
N PRO A 297 20.12 20.52 -6.52
CA PRO A 297 21.34 21.30 -6.30
C PRO A 297 21.20 22.80 -6.62
N ASN A 298 20.35 23.17 -7.57
CA ASN A 298 20.16 24.55 -8.03
C ASN A 298 18.96 25.25 -7.37
N MET A 299 18.23 24.61 -6.46
CA MET A 299 17.20 25.30 -5.69
C MET A 299 17.84 26.25 -4.68
N THR A 300 17.29 27.47 -4.56
CA THR A 300 17.84 28.55 -3.70
C THR A 300 16.80 29.05 -2.72
N GLY A 301 17.26 29.61 -1.59
CA GLY A 301 16.37 30.19 -0.57
C GLY A 301 15.81 29.17 0.44
N TYR A 302 16.35 27.96 0.48
CA TYR A 302 15.95 26.91 1.42
C TYR A 302 17.05 26.65 2.46
N ASN A 303 16.63 26.45 3.71
CA ASN A 303 17.54 26.14 4.82
C ASN A 303 17.82 24.65 5.00
N TYR A 304 17.00 23.78 4.39
CA TYR A 304 17.19 22.32 4.45
C TYR A 304 18.03 21.83 3.29
N SER A 305 18.93 20.90 3.58
CA SER A 305 19.74 20.25 2.54
C SER A 305 19.97 18.77 2.83
N PHE A 306 20.11 17.99 1.77
CA PHE A 306 20.36 16.54 1.85
C PHE A 306 21.14 16.06 0.62
N THR A 307 21.75 14.89 0.73
CA THR A 307 22.49 14.29 -0.37
C THR A 307 22.01 12.86 -0.61
N PRO A 308 21.34 12.57 -1.74
CA PRO A 308 20.97 11.21 -2.11
C PRO A 308 22.20 10.31 -2.29
N ARG A 309 22.15 9.09 -1.74
CA ARG A 309 23.20 8.08 -1.85
C ARG A 309 22.63 6.80 -2.46
N SER A 310 23.51 5.97 -3.05
CA SER A 310 23.12 4.63 -3.48
C SER A 310 22.93 3.74 -2.25
N ILE A 311 21.72 3.24 -2.07
CA ILE A 311 21.32 2.35 -0.97
C ILE A 311 20.48 1.20 -1.52
N PRO A 312 20.30 0.08 -0.80
CA PRO A 312 19.33 -0.96 -1.17
C PRO A 312 17.94 -0.35 -1.38
N GLY A 313 17.25 -0.74 -2.43
CA GLY A 313 15.94 -0.16 -2.82
C GLY A 313 16.02 1.17 -3.59
N ALA A 314 17.20 1.82 -3.65
CA ALA A 314 17.43 3.05 -4.41
C ALA A 314 18.89 3.13 -4.88
N LYS A 315 19.31 2.23 -5.79
CA LYS A 315 20.69 2.17 -6.31
C LYS A 315 21.11 3.43 -7.06
N ASN A 316 20.20 4.00 -7.85
CA ASN A 316 20.41 5.17 -8.69
C ASN A 316 19.36 6.27 -8.42
N PRO A 317 19.33 6.88 -7.22
CA PRO A 317 18.34 7.90 -6.92
C PRO A 317 18.58 9.17 -7.75
N PRO A 318 17.54 9.99 -8.03
CA PRO A 318 17.73 11.30 -8.64
C PRO A 318 18.71 12.15 -7.84
N GLN A 319 19.59 12.89 -8.52
CA GLN A 319 20.65 13.73 -7.93
C GLN A 319 21.65 12.94 -7.07
N LEU A 320 21.94 11.69 -7.42
CA LEU A 320 22.91 10.84 -6.73
C LEU A 320 24.23 11.59 -6.43
N ASN A 321 24.66 11.56 -5.17
CA ASN A 321 25.88 12.18 -4.64
C ASN A 321 25.98 13.71 -4.77
N LYS A 322 24.88 14.41 -5.12
CA LYS A 322 24.84 15.88 -5.18
C LYS A 322 24.14 16.43 -3.94
N LEU A 323 24.69 17.52 -3.39
CA LEU A 323 24.02 18.27 -2.34
C LEU A 323 22.81 18.97 -2.94
N CYS A 324 21.62 18.63 -2.44
CA CYS A 324 20.35 19.24 -2.81
C CYS A 324 19.90 20.21 -1.71
N HIS A 325 19.35 21.34 -2.12
CA HIS A 325 18.65 22.28 -1.25
C HIS A 325 17.14 22.18 -1.50
N GLY A 326 16.32 22.31 -0.47
CA GLY A 326 14.88 22.14 -0.63
C GLY A 326 14.10 22.12 0.67
N VAL A 327 13.06 21.30 0.74
CA VAL A 327 12.07 21.30 1.82
C VAL A 327 12.03 19.93 2.51
N ASP A 328 11.94 19.98 3.84
CA ASP A 328 11.65 18.83 4.70
C ASP A 328 10.17 18.86 5.12
N LEU A 329 9.41 17.88 4.67
CA LEU A 329 7.99 17.68 4.97
C LEU A 329 7.77 16.68 6.13
N SER A 330 8.82 16.05 6.62
CA SER A 330 8.72 14.96 7.61
C SER A 330 8.12 15.41 8.95
N ASN A 331 8.24 16.71 9.25
CA ASN A 331 7.73 17.31 10.47
C ASN A 331 6.27 17.82 10.38
N MET A 332 5.63 17.71 9.20
CA MET A 332 4.21 18.04 9.08
C MET A 332 3.37 17.08 9.92
N SER A 333 2.29 17.57 10.54
CA SER A 333 1.33 16.68 11.20
C SER A 333 0.56 15.85 10.18
N ASP A 334 0.11 14.65 10.57
CA ASP A 334 -0.67 13.78 9.68
C ASP A 334 -2.00 14.45 9.30
N GLU A 335 -2.63 15.16 10.24
CA GLU A 335 -3.86 15.93 10.04
C GLU A 335 -3.67 17.03 8.98
N GLU A 336 -2.54 17.70 8.99
CA GLU A 336 -2.23 18.72 7.98
C GLU A 336 -2.08 18.10 6.60
N ILE A 337 -1.37 16.97 6.48
CA ILE A 337 -1.19 16.24 5.21
C ILE A 337 -2.56 15.76 4.69
N TRP A 338 -3.39 15.16 5.54
CA TRP A 338 -4.72 14.67 5.14
C TRP A 338 -5.65 15.81 4.72
N LYS A 339 -5.60 16.95 5.40
CA LYS A 339 -6.38 18.14 5.03
C LYS A 339 -5.99 18.70 3.66
N ARG A 340 -4.71 18.64 3.30
CA ARG A 340 -4.20 19.07 1.99
C ARG A 340 -4.59 18.11 0.87
N GLY A 341 -4.65 16.80 1.17
CA GLY A 341 -4.90 15.75 0.17
C GLY A 341 -3.82 15.70 -0.89
N VAL A 342 -4.18 15.61 -2.17
CA VAL A 342 -3.24 15.73 -3.29
C VAL A 342 -2.85 17.20 -3.42
N ASP A 343 -1.65 17.53 -2.96
CA ASP A 343 -1.13 18.90 -2.88
C ASP A 343 -0.11 19.15 -4.00
N LEU A 344 -0.45 20.05 -4.91
CA LEU A 344 0.42 20.47 -6.01
C LEU A 344 1.36 21.63 -5.61
N THR A 345 1.24 22.19 -4.40
CA THR A 345 2.09 23.33 -3.99
C THR A 345 3.57 22.98 -4.04
N TYR A 346 3.93 21.74 -3.70
CA TYR A 346 5.33 21.28 -3.70
C TYR A 346 5.95 21.27 -5.09
N VAL A 347 5.23 20.73 -6.08
CA VAL A 347 5.74 20.67 -7.46
C VAL A 347 5.73 22.06 -8.11
N ILE A 348 4.74 22.90 -7.78
CA ILE A 348 4.66 24.30 -8.24
C ILE A 348 5.81 25.14 -7.65
N ASP A 349 6.10 24.95 -6.36
CA ASP A 349 7.21 25.61 -5.67
C ASP A 349 8.55 25.29 -6.37
N ALA A 350 8.86 24.02 -6.56
CA ALA A 350 10.08 23.58 -7.21
C ALA A 350 10.15 24.03 -8.69
N TYR A 351 9.02 24.04 -9.42
CA TYR A 351 8.95 24.54 -10.80
C TYR A 351 9.32 26.02 -10.88
N ARG A 352 8.75 26.84 -10.01
CA ARG A 352 9.01 28.28 -9.97
C ARG A 352 10.44 28.59 -9.54
N ASN A 353 10.95 27.87 -8.55
CA ASN A 353 12.29 28.09 -8.02
C ASN A 353 13.38 27.75 -9.02
N LEU A 354 13.26 26.60 -9.70
CA LEU A 354 14.28 26.15 -10.65
C LEU A 354 14.25 26.89 -11.99
N ASN A 355 13.10 27.44 -12.37
CA ASN A 355 12.92 28.19 -13.62
C ASN A 355 13.50 27.49 -14.86
N LEU A 356 13.20 26.17 -15.01
CA LEU A 356 13.69 25.32 -16.09
C LEU A 356 12.73 25.23 -17.29
N ASP A 357 11.61 25.95 -17.25
CA ASP A 357 10.57 25.98 -18.28
C ASP A 357 10.19 24.59 -18.80
N ASP A 358 10.41 24.33 -20.08
CA ASP A 358 10.07 23.06 -20.74
C ASP A 358 10.94 21.88 -20.29
N HIS A 359 12.07 22.12 -19.64
CA HIS A 359 12.98 21.09 -19.14
C HIS A 359 12.62 20.58 -17.75
N PHE A 360 11.65 21.19 -17.05
CA PHE A 360 11.24 20.76 -15.71
C PHE A 360 10.38 19.49 -15.76
N PHE A 361 9.34 19.48 -16.62
CA PHE A 361 8.42 18.34 -16.70
C PHE A 361 8.85 17.36 -17.78
N ARG A 362 9.09 16.11 -17.41
CA ARG A 362 9.30 14.99 -18.33
C ARG A 362 7.96 14.46 -18.84
N PRO A 363 7.91 13.75 -20.00
CA PRO A 363 6.66 13.13 -20.50
C PRO A 363 5.97 12.16 -19.53
N PHE A 364 6.70 11.66 -18.54
CA PHE A 364 6.19 10.81 -17.48
C PHE A 364 5.22 11.55 -16.54
N PHE A 365 5.22 12.89 -16.51
CA PHE A 365 4.36 13.68 -15.64
C PHE A 365 2.87 13.44 -15.91
N GLU A 366 2.44 13.44 -17.19
CA GLU A 366 1.07 13.16 -17.55
C GLU A 366 0.64 11.74 -17.21
N LEU A 367 1.56 10.77 -17.26
CA LEU A 367 1.27 9.38 -16.88
C LEU A 367 0.97 9.27 -15.37
N LEU A 368 1.67 10.05 -14.54
CA LEU A 368 1.42 10.10 -13.08
C LEU A 368 0.15 10.89 -12.75
N VAL A 369 0.01 12.09 -13.30
CA VAL A 369 -1.12 12.98 -13.04
C VAL A 369 -2.40 12.47 -13.71
N GLY A 370 -2.28 11.87 -14.90
CA GLY A 370 -3.40 11.32 -15.66
C GLY A 370 -4.18 12.35 -16.49
N ARG A 371 -3.73 13.60 -16.56
CA ARG A 371 -4.36 14.71 -17.28
C ARG A 371 -3.32 15.70 -17.78
N ASP A 372 -3.55 16.31 -18.93
CA ASP A 372 -2.63 17.30 -19.54
C ASP A 372 -2.84 18.72 -19.01
N TYR A 373 -4.05 19.05 -18.54
CA TYR A 373 -4.33 20.42 -18.11
C TYR A 373 -3.51 20.82 -16.87
N VAL A 374 -3.09 19.86 -16.02
CA VAL A 374 -2.36 20.17 -14.79
C VAL A 374 -1.02 20.83 -15.10
N ARG A 375 -0.21 20.25 -16.00
CA ARG A 375 1.06 20.87 -16.44
C ARG A 375 0.80 22.24 -17.09
N LYS A 376 -0.20 22.35 -17.97
CA LYS A 376 -0.54 23.60 -18.66
C LYS A 376 -0.86 24.70 -17.65
N MET A 377 -1.73 24.42 -16.69
CA MET A 377 -2.12 25.38 -15.66
C MET A 377 -0.95 25.78 -14.74
N ILE A 378 -0.05 24.84 -14.39
CA ILE A 378 1.18 25.18 -13.64
C ILE A 378 2.04 26.16 -14.43
N LYS A 379 2.25 25.92 -15.74
CA LYS A 379 3.02 26.79 -16.62
C LYS A 379 2.36 28.16 -16.84
N GLU A 380 1.04 28.24 -16.80
CA GLU A 380 0.25 29.47 -16.83
C GLU A 380 0.27 30.23 -15.48
N GLY A 381 0.98 29.71 -14.46
CA GLY A 381 1.12 30.35 -13.16
C GLY A 381 -0.06 30.17 -12.21
N LYS A 382 -0.99 29.26 -12.51
CA LYS A 382 -2.14 28.94 -11.66
C LYS A 382 -1.70 28.40 -10.30
N SER A 383 -2.51 28.67 -9.29
CA SER A 383 -2.33 28.12 -7.95
C SER A 383 -2.74 26.64 -7.86
N ALA A 384 -2.26 25.96 -6.83
CA ALA A 384 -2.67 24.58 -6.54
C ALA A 384 -4.19 24.46 -6.37
N ASP A 385 -4.83 25.44 -5.71
CA ASP A 385 -6.29 25.42 -5.47
C ASP A 385 -7.09 25.61 -6.76
N GLU A 386 -6.66 26.50 -7.66
CA GLU A 386 -7.29 26.67 -8.98
C GLU A 386 -7.22 25.36 -9.79
N ILE A 387 -6.08 24.67 -9.75
CA ILE A 387 -5.91 23.39 -10.44
C ILE A 387 -6.74 22.30 -9.77
N LYS A 388 -6.75 22.25 -8.44
CA LYS A 388 -7.53 21.29 -7.65
C LYS A 388 -9.04 21.42 -7.91
N ALA A 389 -9.53 22.61 -8.13
CA ALA A 389 -10.94 22.86 -8.46
C ALA A 389 -11.38 22.13 -9.75
N MET A 390 -10.46 21.88 -10.69
CA MET A 390 -10.77 21.25 -11.99
C MET A 390 -11.23 19.79 -11.85
N TRP A 391 -10.76 19.05 -10.84
CA TRP A 391 -11.15 17.64 -10.69
C TRP A 391 -12.19 17.39 -9.62
N LYS A 392 -12.61 18.42 -8.88
CA LYS A 392 -13.57 18.28 -7.77
C LYS A 392 -14.88 17.61 -8.19
N GLY A 393 -15.45 18.04 -9.31
CA GLY A 393 -16.70 17.47 -9.83
C GLY A 393 -16.56 16.00 -10.28
N ASP A 394 -15.41 15.63 -10.85
CA ASP A 394 -15.14 14.25 -11.28
C ASP A 394 -14.90 13.34 -10.07
N VAL A 395 -14.25 13.83 -9.02
CA VAL A 395 -14.09 13.12 -7.74
C VAL A 395 -15.45 12.79 -7.12
N GLU A 396 -16.39 13.73 -7.11
CA GLU A 396 -17.74 13.46 -6.58
C GLU A 396 -18.50 12.42 -7.42
N LYS A 397 -18.38 12.46 -8.75
CA LYS A 397 -18.94 11.41 -9.61
C LYS A 397 -18.32 10.03 -9.30
N PHE A 398 -17.00 9.97 -9.11
CA PHE A 398 -16.32 8.72 -8.77
C PHE A 398 -16.74 8.19 -7.37
N LYS A 399 -16.92 9.05 -6.39
CA LYS A 399 -17.47 8.65 -5.07
C LYS A 399 -18.84 7.98 -5.21
N ALA A 400 -19.71 8.53 -6.05
CA ALA A 400 -21.00 7.91 -6.34
C ALA A 400 -20.85 6.57 -7.08
N GLN A 401 -19.93 6.49 -8.05
CA GLN A 401 -19.67 5.29 -8.84
C GLN A 401 -19.10 4.15 -8.00
N ARG A 402 -18.15 4.42 -7.07
CA ARG A 402 -17.53 3.40 -6.22
C ARG A 402 -18.48 2.84 -5.15
N LYS A 403 -19.50 3.61 -4.74
CA LYS A 403 -20.36 3.32 -3.59
C LYS A 403 -20.96 1.90 -3.57
N PRO A 404 -21.45 1.33 -4.69
CA PRO A 404 -22.00 -0.03 -4.72
C PRO A 404 -20.95 -1.14 -4.44
N TYR A 405 -19.66 -0.82 -4.50
CA TYR A 405 -18.56 -1.77 -4.35
C TYR A 405 -17.87 -1.67 -2.98
N LEU A 406 -18.29 -0.72 -2.14
CA LEU A 406 -17.73 -0.56 -0.81
C LEU A 406 -18.17 -1.71 0.11
N LEU A 407 -17.22 -2.29 0.81
CA LEU A 407 -17.40 -3.38 1.79
C LEU A 407 -17.45 -2.84 3.22
N TYR A 408 -17.01 -1.60 3.42
CA TYR A 408 -16.81 -0.97 4.71
C TYR A 408 -17.52 0.37 4.76
N GLU A 409 -17.93 0.77 5.97
CA GLU A 409 -18.55 2.07 6.24
C GLU A 409 -17.56 3.23 5.95
N GLU A 410 -18.12 4.34 5.41
CA GLU A 410 -17.39 5.58 5.12
C GLU A 410 -17.29 6.51 6.33
#